data_eea9e27781b673d578509a47e761aae0
#
_entry.id   eea9e27781b673d578509a47e761aae0
#
_cell.length_a   1.000
_cell.length_b   1.000
_cell.length_c   1.000
_cell.angle_alpha   90.00
_cell.angle_beta   90.00
_cell.angle_gamma   90.00
#
_symmetry.space_group_name_H-M   'P 1'
#
loop_
_entity.id
_entity.type
_entity.pdbx_description
1 polymer ?
#
loop_
_entity_poly.entity_id
_entity_poly.type
_entity_poly.pdbx_seq_one_letter_code
_entity_poly.pdbx_strand_id
1 'polypeptide(L)'
;LATKEVKGWSGELSDHPFRSKVPRMNESATDAKAFWAFSLEVYAKPQVAELCIALQDEYGFDVNLLLLGLWVAETQRKALDAEGICELREAVAPLNDNLVHPLRWARRWAKPSDRVAETAQHKIYGALKQVELEAERLVQMALVEASRPGLTQGDEMSTPQAAASASLERYRQSIEAPDAAVAPLVQLMVRALP
;
A
#
# COMPACT_ATOMS: atom_id res chain seq x y z
N LEU A 1 27.93 -17.20 -31.98
CA LEU A 1 26.53 -17.13 -31.58
C LEU A 1 26.15 -18.50 -31.00
N ALA A 2 26.34 -18.68 -29.70
CA ALA A 2 25.98 -19.89 -28.97
C ALA A 2 24.75 -19.60 -28.13
N THR A 3 23.62 -20.18 -28.51
CA THR A 3 22.40 -20.24 -27.70
C THR A 3 22.67 -21.12 -26.49
N LYS A 4 22.85 -20.52 -25.33
CA LYS A 4 22.87 -21.24 -24.06
C LYS A 4 21.42 -21.51 -23.64
N GLU A 5 21.01 -22.77 -23.72
CA GLU A 5 19.75 -23.25 -23.12
C GLU A 5 19.74 -22.93 -21.63
N VAL A 6 18.73 -22.18 -21.20
CA VAL A 6 18.42 -21.98 -19.79
C VAL A 6 17.80 -23.29 -19.29
N LYS A 7 18.56 -24.09 -18.55
CA LYS A 7 18.05 -25.27 -17.85
C LYS A 7 16.92 -24.87 -16.91
N GLY A 8 15.77 -25.51 -17.10
CA GLY A 8 14.55 -25.26 -16.33
C GLY A 8 14.77 -25.37 -14.83
N TRP A 9 14.29 -24.39 -14.13
CA TRP A 9 14.20 -24.37 -12.67
C TRP A 9 13.02 -25.26 -12.26
N SER A 10 13.30 -26.54 -11.92
CA SER A 10 12.36 -27.47 -11.30
C SER A 10 12.57 -27.48 -9.79
N GLY A 11 12.36 -26.33 -9.14
CA GLY A 11 12.25 -26.25 -7.71
C GLY A 11 10.81 -26.47 -7.29
N GLU A 12 10.54 -27.53 -6.54
CA GLU A 12 9.23 -27.77 -5.94
C GLU A 12 8.88 -26.61 -5.01
N LEU A 13 7.75 -25.97 -5.26
CA LEU A 13 7.13 -24.88 -4.48
C LEU A 13 6.51 -25.41 -3.15
N SER A 14 7.10 -26.47 -2.55
CA SER A 14 6.51 -27.18 -1.40
C SER A 14 6.79 -26.55 -0.03
N ASP A 15 7.77 -25.64 0.12
CA ASP A 15 8.21 -25.17 1.43
C ASP A 15 8.20 -23.64 1.62
N HIS A 16 7.28 -22.93 0.99
CA HIS A 16 7.06 -21.53 1.37
C HIS A 16 6.21 -21.44 2.63
N PRO A 17 6.65 -20.71 3.68
CA PRO A 17 5.91 -20.56 4.94
C PRO A 17 4.56 -19.84 4.81
N PHE A 18 4.17 -19.47 3.61
CA PHE A 18 2.91 -18.81 3.27
C PHE A 18 1.70 -19.77 3.15
N ARG A 19 1.86 -21.10 3.41
CA ARG A 19 0.83 -22.11 3.14
C ARG A 19 0.06 -22.59 4.39
N SER A 20 -0.08 -21.80 5.43
CA SER A 20 -0.90 -22.20 6.56
C SER A 20 -2.08 -21.25 6.80
N LYS A 21 -3.26 -21.71 6.46
CA LYS A 21 -4.61 -21.15 6.61
C LYS A 21 -5.09 -20.35 5.39
N VAL A 22 -5.69 -21.06 4.42
CA VAL A 22 -6.58 -20.45 3.42
C VAL A 22 -7.95 -20.22 4.08
N PRO A 23 -8.31 -18.98 4.44
CA PRO A 23 -9.68 -18.64 4.80
C PRO A 23 -10.54 -18.56 3.54
N ARG A 24 -11.86 -18.63 3.70
CA ARG A 24 -12.85 -18.68 2.62
C ARG A 24 -12.62 -17.60 1.56
N MET A 25 -12.12 -18.01 0.41
CA MET A 25 -11.60 -17.14 -0.68
C MET A 25 -12.60 -16.12 -1.24
N ASN A 26 -13.90 -16.22 -0.97
CA ASN A 26 -14.90 -15.42 -1.68
C ASN A 26 -15.13 -14.02 -1.07
N GLU A 27 -15.08 -13.88 0.24
CA GLU A 27 -15.27 -12.56 0.91
C GLU A 27 -14.01 -11.70 0.81
N SER A 28 -12.80 -12.29 0.98
CA SER A 28 -11.52 -11.60 0.88
C SER A 28 -11.29 -10.97 -0.48
N ALA A 29 -11.61 -11.69 -1.55
CA ALA A 29 -11.44 -11.18 -2.91
C ALA A 29 -12.40 -10.00 -3.20
N THR A 30 -13.60 -10.00 -2.60
CA THR A 30 -14.57 -8.91 -2.73
C THR A 30 -14.08 -7.66 -1.98
N ASP A 31 -13.60 -7.82 -0.76
CA ASP A 31 -13.09 -6.73 0.06
C ASP A 31 -11.82 -6.10 -0.54
N ALA A 32 -10.90 -6.92 -1.04
CA ALA A 32 -9.69 -6.44 -1.72
C ALA A 32 -10.03 -5.64 -2.99
N LYS A 33 -11.04 -6.08 -3.74
CA LYS A 33 -11.53 -5.34 -4.92
C LYS A 33 -12.20 -4.02 -4.52
N ALA A 34 -13.00 -4.03 -3.46
CA ALA A 34 -13.65 -2.83 -2.93
C ALA A 34 -12.62 -1.83 -2.41
N PHE A 35 -11.62 -2.30 -1.66
CA PHE A 35 -10.53 -1.46 -1.16
C PHE A 35 -9.70 -0.86 -2.31
N TRP A 36 -9.38 -1.64 -3.34
CA TRP A 36 -8.70 -1.12 -4.53
C TRP A 36 -9.49 -0.02 -5.23
N ALA A 37 -10.80 -0.22 -5.44
CA ALA A 37 -11.67 0.78 -6.06
C ALA A 37 -11.74 2.07 -5.22
N PHE A 38 -11.89 1.97 -3.91
CA PHE A 38 -11.83 3.09 -2.97
C PHE A 38 -10.49 3.83 -3.06
N SER A 39 -9.38 3.09 -3.08
CA SER A 39 -8.04 3.67 -3.18
C SER A 39 -7.87 4.50 -4.45
N LEU A 40 -8.35 4.02 -5.59
CA LEU A 40 -8.32 4.75 -6.86
C LEU A 40 -9.19 6.02 -6.80
N GLU A 41 -10.37 5.95 -6.18
CA GLU A 41 -11.25 7.10 -6.00
C GLU A 41 -10.60 8.18 -5.14
N VAL A 42 -10.04 7.81 -3.99
CA VAL A 42 -9.35 8.74 -3.09
C VAL A 42 -8.12 9.35 -3.77
N TYR A 43 -7.32 8.52 -4.45
CA TYR A 43 -6.09 8.96 -5.11
C TYR A 43 -6.33 9.89 -6.31
N ALA A 44 -7.51 9.81 -6.94
CA ALA A 44 -7.91 10.69 -8.03
C ALA A 44 -8.35 12.09 -7.56
N LYS A 45 -8.54 12.30 -6.25
CA LYS A 45 -8.92 13.62 -5.72
C LYS A 45 -7.77 14.60 -5.82
N PRO A 46 -8.05 15.91 -6.04
CA PRO A 46 -7.01 16.92 -6.15
C PRO A 46 -6.06 16.90 -4.95
N GLN A 47 -4.76 17.02 -5.21
CA GLN A 47 -3.67 17.07 -4.24
C GLN A 47 -3.37 15.77 -3.48
N VAL A 48 -4.23 14.73 -3.54
CA VAL A 48 -4.02 13.50 -2.77
C VAL A 48 -2.77 12.75 -3.25
N ALA A 49 -2.53 12.69 -4.57
CA ALA A 49 -1.34 12.05 -5.10
C ALA A 49 -0.04 12.69 -4.58
N GLU A 50 0.02 14.02 -4.58
CA GLU A 50 1.16 14.78 -4.05
C GLU A 50 1.32 14.57 -2.54
N LEU A 51 0.21 14.55 -1.79
CA LEU A 51 0.21 14.28 -0.35
C LEU A 51 0.73 12.87 -0.03
N CYS A 52 0.28 11.85 -0.76
CA CYS A 52 0.76 10.49 -0.61
C CYS A 52 2.26 10.39 -0.86
N ILE A 53 2.77 11.05 -1.92
CA ILE A 53 4.19 11.07 -2.24
C ILE A 53 4.98 11.78 -1.13
N ALA A 54 4.52 12.94 -0.63
CA ALA A 54 5.19 13.65 0.45
C ALA A 54 5.23 12.82 1.74
N LEU A 55 4.10 12.24 2.16
CA LEU A 55 4.03 11.39 3.35
C LEU A 55 4.95 10.17 3.24
N GLN A 56 5.04 9.57 2.05
CA GLN A 56 5.89 8.42 1.81
C GLN A 56 7.38 8.79 1.76
N ASP A 57 7.74 9.80 0.96
CA ASP A 57 9.14 10.09 0.62
C ASP A 57 9.86 10.88 1.73
N GLU A 58 9.12 11.71 2.47
CA GLU A 58 9.69 12.56 3.51
C GLU A 58 9.53 11.97 4.92
N TYR A 59 8.44 11.22 5.15
CA TYR A 59 8.09 10.76 6.50
C TYR A 59 7.96 9.24 6.64
N GLY A 60 8.17 8.47 5.56
CA GLY A 60 8.23 7.00 5.62
C GLY A 60 6.88 6.30 5.78
N PHE A 61 5.77 6.95 5.44
CA PHE A 61 4.48 6.30 5.43
C PHE A 61 4.36 5.26 4.30
N ASP A 62 3.73 4.13 4.58
CA ASP A 62 3.19 3.25 3.55
C ASP A 62 1.82 3.79 3.10
N VAL A 63 1.73 4.18 1.84
CA VAL A 63 0.50 4.76 1.26
C VAL A 63 -0.66 3.77 1.26
N ASN A 64 -0.40 2.47 1.09
CA ASN A 64 -1.44 1.45 1.13
C ASN A 64 -2.05 1.31 2.53
N LEU A 65 -1.22 1.41 3.56
CA LEU A 65 -1.70 1.39 4.95
C LEU A 65 -2.45 2.68 5.33
N LEU A 66 -2.02 3.84 4.81
CA LEU A 66 -2.79 5.08 4.93
C LEU A 66 -4.19 4.94 4.32
N LEU A 67 -4.25 4.44 3.10
CA LEU A 67 -5.50 4.22 2.37
C LEU A 67 -6.39 3.19 3.07
N LEU A 68 -5.80 2.13 3.68
CA LEU A 68 -6.55 1.17 4.49
C LEU A 68 -7.20 1.84 5.70
N GLY A 69 -6.46 2.68 6.42
CA GLY A 69 -7.00 3.43 7.56
C GLY A 69 -8.21 4.31 7.16
N LEU A 70 -8.14 4.95 6.00
CA LEU A 70 -9.26 5.72 5.43
C LEU A 70 -10.44 4.81 5.05
N TRP A 71 -10.17 3.66 4.41
CA TRP A 71 -11.21 2.74 3.97
C TRP A 71 -11.96 2.09 5.13
N VAL A 72 -11.25 1.69 6.18
CA VAL A 72 -11.86 1.17 7.42
C VAL A 72 -12.70 2.23 8.11
N ALA A 73 -12.20 3.46 8.18
CA ALA A 73 -12.93 4.58 8.75
C ALA A 73 -14.24 4.86 7.98
N GLU A 74 -14.19 4.88 6.64
CA GLU A 74 -15.37 5.13 5.80
C GLU A 74 -16.40 4.02 5.90
N THR A 75 -15.96 2.75 5.81
CA THR A 75 -16.88 1.62 5.70
C THR A 75 -17.39 1.11 7.05
N GLN A 76 -16.62 1.28 8.13
CA GLN A 76 -16.92 0.68 9.43
C GLN A 76 -17.01 1.69 10.58
N ARG A 77 -16.62 2.95 10.36
CA ARG A 77 -16.47 3.98 11.41
C ARG A 77 -15.55 3.54 12.56
N LYS A 78 -14.54 2.75 12.24
CA LYS A 78 -13.57 2.24 13.20
C LYS A 78 -12.20 2.85 12.96
N ALA A 79 -11.51 3.16 14.05
CA ALA A 79 -10.11 3.54 14.03
C ALA A 79 -9.24 2.31 14.24
N LEU A 80 -8.21 2.13 13.41
CA LEU A 80 -7.18 1.12 13.66
C LEU A 80 -6.46 1.44 14.97
N ASP A 81 -6.23 0.43 15.79
CA ASP A 81 -5.41 0.58 17.00
C ASP A 81 -3.91 0.49 16.69
N ALA A 82 -3.07 0.80 17.69
CA ALA A 82 -1.62 0.83 17.49
C ALA A 82 -1.04 -0.57 17.26
N GLU A 83 -1.58 -1.59 17.92
CA GLU A 83 -1.15 -2.98 17.76
C GLU A 83 -1.48 -3.50 16.36
N GLY A 84 -2.72 -3.33 15.90
CA GLY A 84 -3.14 -3.69 14.55
C GLY A 84 -2.35 -2.96 13.45
N ILE A 85 -1.97 -1.70 13.66
CA ILE A 85 -1.10 -0.97 12.73
C ILE A 85 0.28 -1.63 12.65
N CYS A 86 0.86 -2.04 13.78
CA CYS A 86 2.14 -2.74 13.80
C CYS A 86 2.04 -4.10 13.09
N GLU A 87 1.02 -4.89 13.38
CA GLU A 87 0.78 -6.19 12.74
C GLU A 87 0.60 -6.05 11.22
N LEU A 88 -0.15 -5.06 10.76
CA LEU A 88 -0.36 -4.79 9.34
C LEU A 88 0.94 -4.39 8.63
N ARG A 89 1.77 -3.56 9.28
CA ARG A 89 3.10 -3.20 8.74
C ARG A 89 4.00 -4.42 8.61
N GLU A 90 4.06 -5.27 9.62
CA GLU A 90 4.85 -6.51 9.59
C GLU A 90 4.35 -7.48 8.53
N ALA A 91 3.04 -7.61 8.35
CA ALA A 91 2.44 -8.50 7.36
C ALA A 91 2.83 -8.12 5.92
N VAL A 92 2.96 -6.83 5.60
CA VAL A 92 3.28 -6.37 4.25
C VAL A 92 4.75 -6.04 4.03
N ALA A 93 5.57 -5.97 5.08
CA ALA A 93 6.99 -5.65 4.99
C ALA A 93 7.73 -6.53 3.95
N PRO A 94 7.53 -7.86 3.89
CA PRO A 94 8.21 -8.68 2.89
C PRO A 94 7.86 -8.31 1.44
N LEU A 95 6.61 -7.90 1.15
CA LEU A 95 6.19 -7.44 -0.17
C LEU A 95 6.78 -6.06 -0.50
N ASN A 96 6.76 -5.17 0.47
CA ASN A 96 7.33 -3.83 0.31
C ASN A 96 8.84 -3.90 0.04
N ASP A 97 9.59 -4.63 0.87
CA ASP A 97 11.04 -4.65 0.82
C ASP A 97 11.58 -5.41 -0.40
N ASN A 98 10.93 -6.53 -0.77
CA ASN A 98 11.44 -7.39 -1.84
C ASN A 98 10.79 -7.14 -3.21
N LEU A 99 9.69 -6.39 -3.29
CA LEU A 99 9.00 -6.18 -4.54
C LEU A 99 8.71 -4.69 -4.81
N VAL A 100 7.95 -4.01 -3.94
CA VAL A 100 7.49 -2.63 -4.21
C VAL A 100 8.66 -1.64 -4.22
N HIS A 101 9.50 -1.62 -3.19
CA HIS A 101 10.63 -0.69 -3.09
C HIS A 101 11.64 -0.88 -4.24
N PRO A 102 12.07 -2.11 -4.60
CA PRO A 102 12.93 -2.33 -5.76
C PRO A 102 12.31 -1.87 -7.09
N LEU A 103 11.02 -2.14 -7.32
CA LEU A 103 10.31 -1.68 -8.53
C LEU A 103 10.24 -0.16 -8.59
N ARG A 104 9.90 0.48 -7.48
CA ARG A 104 9.83 1.93 -7.34
C ARG A 104 11.19 2.58 -7.58
N TRP A 105 12.26 1.99 -7.03
CA TRP A 105 13.63 2.44 -7.28
C TRP A 105 13.99 2.30 -8.77
N ALA A 106 13.74 1.16 -9.39
CA ALA A 106 14.01 0.91 -10.80
C ALA A 106 13.23 1.88 -11.70
N ARG A 107 11.95 2.14 -11.40
CA ARG A 107 11.12 3.12 -12.13
C ARG A 107 11.66 4.54 -12.01
N ARG A 108 12.04 4.96 -10.80
CA ARG A 108 12.63 6.30 -10.59
C ARG A 108 13.93 6.47 -11.37
N TRP A 109 14.77 5.44 -11.39
CA TRP A 109 16.01 5.42 -12.15
C TRP A 109 15.78 5.42 -13.66
N ALA A 110 14.78 4.69 -14.14
CA ALA A 110 14.41 4.61 -15.55
C ALA A 110 13.59 5.80 -16.06
N LYS A 111 13.33 6.82 -15.21
CA LYS A 111 12.57 8.02 -15.63
C LYS A 111 13.23 8.66 -16.84
N PRO A 112 12.48 8.93 -17.94
CA PRO A 112 13.02 9.54 -19.13
C PRO A 112 13.75 10.87 -18.83
N SER A 113 14.92 11.01 -19.42
CA SER A 113 15.70 12.25 -19.39
C SER A 113 16.13 12.58 -20.82
N ASP A 114 16.37 13.83 -21.12
CA ASP A 114 16.72 14.35 -22.45
C ASP A 114 18.01 13.74 -23.06
N ARG A 115 18.64 12.79 -22.38
CA ARG A 115 19.97 12.26 -22.71
C ARG A 115 19.98 10.87 -23.37
N VAL A 116 18.85 10.17 -23.49
CA VAL A 116 18.80 8.79 -24.02
C VAL A 116 17.68 8.64 -25.05
N ALA A 117 17.88 7.78 -26.05
CA ALA A 117 16.91 7.50 -27.11
C ALA A 117 15.51 7.23 -26.54
N GLU A 118 14.62 8.16 -26.76
CA GLU A 118 13.31 8.36 -26.13
C GLU A 118 12.42 7.12 -26.06
N THR A 119 12.43 6.30 -27.12
CA THR A 119 11.43 5.25 -27.31
C THR A 119 11.62 4.01 -26.42
N ALA A 120 12.86 3.57 -26.22
CA ALA A 120 13.14 2.36 -25.42
C ALA A 120 13.00 2.65 -23.92
N GLN A 121 13.49 3.80 -23.47
CA GLN A 121 13.40 4.22 -22.08
C GLN A 121 11.96 4.45 -21.64
N HIS A 122 11.13 5.08 -22.49
CA HIS A 122 9.70 5.25 -22.24
C HIS A 122 8.96 3.91 -22.11
N LYS A 123 9.31 2.91 -22.94
CA LYS A 123 8.74 1.56 -22.85
C LYS A 123 9.11 0.90 -21.52
N ILE A 124 10.37 0.94 -21.12
CA ILE A 124 10.84 0.39 -19.84
C ILE A 124 10.17 1.09 -18.67
N TYR A 125 10.15 2.42 -18.67
CA TYR A 125 9.49 3.21 -17.63
C TYR A 125 8.00 2.88 -17.52
N GLY A 126 7.30 2.79 -18.64
CA GLY A 126 5.89 2.41 -18.68
C GLY A 126 5.64 1.00 -18.15
N ALA A 127 6.48 0.03 -18.53
CA ALA A 127 6.40 -1.34 -18.03
C ALA A 127 6.63 -1.42 -16.52
N LEU A 128 7.67 -0.75 -16.01
CA LEU A 128 7.97 -0.68 -14.57
C LEU A 128 6.82 -0.05 -13.78
N LYS A 129 6.20 1.01 -14.31
CA LYS A 129 5.03 1.65 -13.70
C LYS A 129 3.85 0.69 -13.58
N GLN A 130 3.59 -0.14 -14.60
CA GLN A 130 2.52 -1.13 -14.57
C GLN A 130 2.81 -2.25 -13.56
N VAL A 131 4.02 -2.78 -13.56
CA VAL A 131 4.42 -3.84 -12.63
C VAL A 131 4.42 -3.32 -11.18
N GLU A 132 4.87 -2.09 -10.93
CA GLU A 132 4.79 -1.45 -9.61
C GLU A 132 3.32 -1.33 -9.15
N LEU A 133 2.41 -0.92 -10.02
CA LEU A 133 0.99 -0.82 -9.70
C LEU A 133 0.36 -2.18 -9.34
N GLU A 134 0.74 -3.25 -10.03
CA GLU A 134 0.30 -4.61 -9.67
C GLU A 134 0.92 -5.09 -8.35
N ALA A 135 2.17 -4.71 -8.04
CA ALA A 135 2.79 -4.99 -6.76
C ALA A 135 2.08 -4.26 -5.61
N GLU A 136 1.71 -2.98 -5.79
CA GLU A 136 0.89 -2.22 -4.83
C GLU A 136 -0.48 -2.90 -4.59
N ARG A 137 -1.08 -3.44 -5.65
CA ARG A 137 -2.32 -4.20 -5.54
C ARG A 137 -2.17 -5.48 -4.71
N LEU A 138 -1.02 -6.18 -4.83
CA LEU A 138 -0.72 -7.33 -3.98
C LEU A 138 -0.56 -6.93 -2.51
N VAL A 139 0.08 -5.79 -2.24
CA VAL A 139 0.16 -5.24 -0.87
C VAL A 139 -1.24 -4.96 -0.32
N GLN A 140 -2.13 -4.34 -1.09
CA GLN A 140 -3.50 -4.09 -0.66
C GLN A 140 -4.28 -5.38 -0.38
N MET A 141 -4.11 -6.41 -1.19
CA MET A 141 -4.71 -7.73 -0.93
C MET A 141 -4.19 -8.34 0.37
N ALA A 142 -2.88 -8.27 0.62
CA ALA A 142 -2.28 -8.75 1.86
C ALA A 142 -2.74 -7.96 3.10
N LEU A 143 -2.90 -6.64 2.97
CA LEU A 143 -3.44 -5.78 4.02
C LEU A 143 -4.88 -6.18 4.38
N VAL A 144 -5.75 -6.39 3.39
CA VAL A 144 -7.14 -6.83 3.63
C VAL A 144 -7.18 -8.19 4.31
N GLU A 145 -6.33 -9.13 3.89
CA GLU A 145 -6.23 -10.45 4.50
C GLU A 145 -5.77 -10.36 5.97
N ALA A 146 -4.72 -9.58 6.23
CA ALA A 146 -4.17 -9.38 7.57
C ALA A 146 -5.13 -8.58 8.49
N SER A 147 -5.90 -7.64 7.93
CA SER A 147 -6.80 -6.77 8.71
C SER A 147 -8.05 -7.47 9.24
N ARG A 148 -8.42 -8.65 8.76
CA ARG A 148 -9.64 -9.34 9.17
C ARG A 148 -9.75 -9.62 10.66
N PRO A 149 -8.72 -10.09 11.37
CA PRO A 149 -8.74 -10.21 12.82
C PRO A 149 -8.76 -8.86 13.53
N GLY A 150 -8.03 -7.85 13.01
CA GLY A 150 -7.84 -6.53 13.63
C GLY A 150 -8.96 -5.52 13.35
N LEU A 151 -9.70 -5.65 12.25
CA LEU A 151 -10.85 -4.78 11.92
C LEU A 151 -11.98 -4.88 12.95
N THR A 152 -12.01 -5.96 13.72
CA THR A 152 -13.01 -6.16 14.78
C THR A 152 -12.60 -5.56 16.12
N GLN A 153 -11.34 -5.20 16.32
CA GLN A 153 -10.80 -4.70 17.58
C GLN A 153 -10.64 -3.18 17.66
N GLY A 154 -10.76 -2.48 16.52
CA GLY A 154 -10.62 -1.02 16.47
C GLY A 154 -11.74 -0.28 17.21
N ASP A 155 -11.41 0.91 17.71
CA ASP A 155 -12.34 1.79 18.41
C ASP A 155 -13.46 2.30 17.49
N GLU A 156 -14.71 2.16 17.90
CA GLU A 156 -15.84 2.77 17.22
C GLU A 156 -15.82 4.30 17.40
N MET A 157 -15.99 5.01 16.30
CA MET A 157 -15.98 6.47 16.28
C MET A 157 -17.32 7.04 15.78
N SER A 158 -17.62 8.27 16.20
CA SER A 158 -18.87 8.94 15.82
C SER A 158 -18.98 9.24 14.32
N THR A 159 -17.85 9.48 13.66
CA THR A 159 -17.80 9.82 12.24
C THR A 159 -16.63 9.13 11.55
N PRO A 160 -16.72 8.89 10.21
CA PRO A 160 -15.58 8.40 9.42
C PRO A 160 -14.34 9.30 9.56
N GLN A 161 -14.52 10.63 9.59
CA GLN A 161 -13.42 11.58 9.71
C GLN A 161 -12.70 11.46 11.06
N ALA A 162 -13.45 11.24 12.16
CA ALA A 162 -12.85 10.99 13.47
C ALA A 162 -12.08 9.68 13.52
N ALA A 163 -12.64 8.62 12.90
CA ALA A 163 -11.98 7.32 12.79
C ALA A 163 -10.69 7.39 11.96
N ALA A 164 -10.76 8.06 10.81
CA ALA A 164 -9.60 8.29 9.95
C ALA A 164 -8.51 9.08 10.66
N SER A 165 -8.86 10.19 11.31
CA SER A 165 -7.91 11.02 12.08
C SER A 165 -7.21 10.20 13.16
N ALA A 166 -7.96 9.39 13.90
CA ALA A 166 -7.39 8.56 14.96
C ALA A 166 -6.45 7.46 14.40
N SER A 167 -6.84 6.79 13.31
CA SER A 167 -6.00 5.80 12.64
C SER A 167 -4.68 6.41 12.16
N LEU A 168 -4.77 7.51 11.43
CA LEU A 168 -3.59 8.15 10.83
C LEU A 168 -2.67 8.75 11.89
N GLU A 169 -3.20 9.28 12.99
CA GLU A 169 -2.40 9.77 14.12
C GLU A 169 -1.66 8.62 14.82
N ARG A 170 -2.32 7.49 15.09
CA ARG A 170 -1.68 6.30 15.65
C ARG A 170 -0.60 5.76 14.70
N TYR A 171 -0.86 5.77 13.40
CA TYR A 171 0.14 5.37 12.42
C TYR A 171 1.35 6.32 12.44
N ARG A 172 1.14 7.64 12.44
CA ARG A 172 2.20 8.63 12.61
C ARG A 172 3.08 8.34 13.81
N GLN A 173 2.44 8.08 14.97
CA GLN A 173 3.15 7.76 16.22
C GLN A 173 3.95 6.45 16.09
N SER A 174 3.42 5.43 15.45
CA SER A 174 4.09 4.12 15.28
C SER A 174 5.35 4.17 14.43
N ILE A 175 5.53 5.21 13.63
CA ILE A 175 6.72 5.45 12.79
C ILE A 175 7.53 6.66 13.27
N GLU A 176 7.18 7.23 14.42
CA GLU A 176 7.85 8.38 15.03
C GLU A 176 7.93 9.62 14.12
N ALA A 177 6.99 9.76 13.18
CA ALA A 177 6.96 10.90 12.28
C ALA A 177 6.61 12.21 13.04
N PRO A 178 7.25 13.35 12.71
CA PRO A 178 7.09 14.61 13.44
C PRO A 178 5.67 15.18 13.29
N ASP A 179 5.03 15.51 14.42
CA ASP A 179 3.64 15.99 14.46
C ASP A 179 3.44 17.28 13.67
N ALA A 180 4.25 18.29 13.93
CA ALA A 180 4.08 19.62 13.32
C ALA A 180 4.11 19.63 11.79
N ALA A 181 4.88 18.72 11.19
CA ALA A 181 4.99 18.61 9.74
C ALA A 181 3.90 17.71 9.12
N VAL A 182 3.51 16.65 9.82
CA VAL A 182 2.62 15.60 9.30
C VAL A 182 1.14 15.90 9.58
N ALA A 183 0.80 16.50 10.71
CA ALA A 183 -0.61 16.76 11.07
C ALA A 183 -1.41 17.54 10.00
N PRO A 184 -0.88 18.57 9.34
CA PRO A 184 -1.61 19.24 8.26
C PRO A 184 -1.87 18.31 7.06
N LEU A 185 -0.90 17.43 6.71
CA LEU A 185 -1.02 16.48 5.61
C LEU A 185 -2.06 15.40 5.93
N VAL A 186 -2.06 14.90 7.16
CA VAL A 186 -3.08 13.96 7.65
C VAL A 186 -4.48 14.57 7.58
N GLN A 187 -4.65 15.82 7.96
CA GLN A 187 -5.95 16.52 7.88
C GLN A 187 -6.44 16.67 6.44
N LEU A 188 -5.54 16.90 5.48
CA LEU A 188 -5.89 16.94 4.06
C LEU A 188 -6.31 15.56 3.55
N MET A 189 -5.62 14.47 3.97
CA MET A 189 -6.02 13.11 3.65
C MET A 189 -7.39 12.74 4.21
N VAL A 190 -7.70 13.14 5.45
CA VAL A 190 -9.02 12.93 6.07
C VAL A 190 -10.13 13.66 5.30
N ARG A 191 -9.87 14.86 4.80
CA ARG A 191 -10.82 15.61 3.94
C ARG A 191 -11.02 14.97 2.57
N ALA A 192 -10.13 14.08 2.16
CA ALA A 192 -10.26 13.33 0.92
C ALA A 192 -11.17 12.09 1.05
N LEU A 193 -11.77 11.83 2.22
CA LEU A 193 -12.85 10.84 2.33
C LEU A 193 -14.03 11.21 1.43
N PRO A 194 -14.72 10.22 0.83
CA PRO A 194 -15.88 10.42 -0.01
C PRO A 194 -17.02 11.20 0.65
#